data_771b31e6ed0513ff9870b80197316298
#
_entry.id   771b31e6ed0513ff9870b80197316298
#
_cell.length_a   1.000
_cell.length_b   1.000
_cell.length_c   1.000
_cell.angle_alpha   90.00
_cell.angle_beta   90.00
_cell.angle_gamma   90.00
#
_symmetry.space_group_name_H-M   'P 1'
#
loop_
_entity.id
_entity.type
_entity.pdbx_description
1 polymer ?
#
loop_
_entity_poly.entity_id
_entity_poly.type
_entity_poly.pdbx_seq_one_letter_code
_entity_poly.pdbx_strand_id
1 'polypeptide(L)'
;GDNVLFQNNLIANHTSRNTSIGGGCMGDPTKDGGSTATLQLSNNIIYNWGYNTCYGGGYAYTNFINNFLKPGQGTREQVRYQVIDMGEATKPGGFYVNGNYMDGNAEITADNAKGSKMSGVTEGANKTVVSETPYTAEGFDSATVTSAADCYEPVLAQAGATYPYRDAIDARVVAETRTDSGRYV
;
A
#
# COMPACT_ATOMS: atom_id res chain seq x y z
N GLY A 1 14.25 0.25 10.55
CA GLY A 1 13.96 -1.07 11.14
C GLY A 1 14.03 -2.16 10.10
N ASP A 2 14.39 -3.35 10.50
CA ASP A 2 14.57 -4.46 9.57
C ASP A 2 13.25 -5.18 9.26
N ASN A 3 12.30 -5.16 10.20
CA ASN A 3 10.96 -5.69 10.01
C ASN A 3 9.94 -4.61 10.32
N VAL A 4 9.07 -4.28 9.38
CA VAL A 4 8.08 -3.21 9.53
C VAL A 4 6.70 -3.73 9.20
N LEU A 5 5.79 -3.66 10.18
CA LEU A 5 4.36 -3.88 9.98
C LEU A 5 3.63 -2.55 9.94
N PHE A 6 2.97 -2.27 8.82
CA PHE A 6 2.10 -1.11 8.62
C PHE A 6 0.70 -1.60 8.31
N GLN A 7 -0.18 -1.59 9.32
CA GLN A 7 -1.47 -2.26 9.28
C GLN A 7 -2.59 -1.39 9.87
N ASN A 8 -3.79 -1.53 9.31
CA ASN A 8 -5.02 -0.90 9.81
C ASN A 8 -4.99 0.63 9.82
N ASN A 9 -4.36 1.23 8.81
CA ASN A 9 -4.30 2.69 8.68
C ASN A 9 -5.26 3.20 7.62
N LEU A 10 -5.78 4.41 7.80
CA LEU A 10 -6.42 5.20 6.76
C LEU A 10 -5.43 6.22 6.22
N ILE A 11 -5.14 6.12 4.91
CA ILE A 11 -4.31 7.05 4.16
C ILE A 11 -5.22 7.70 3.13
N ALA A 12 -5.47 8.99 3.25
CA ALA A 12 -6.48 9.66 2.45
C ALA A 12 -6.02 11.01 1.89
N ASN A 13 -6.51 11.34 0.70
CA ASN A 13 -6.39 12.68 0.09
C ASN A 13 -4.94 13.15 -0.17
N HIS A 14 -4.01 12.24 -0.40
CA HIS A 14 -2.63 12.59 -0.76
C HIS A 14 -2.40 12.57 -2.27
N THR A 15 -1.64 13.54 -2.75
CA THR A 15 -1.40 13.69 -4.19
C THR A 15 -0.61 12.53 -4.78
N SER A 16 0.36 11.97 -4.03
CA SER A 16 1.23 10.91 -4.56
C SER A 16 1.85 10.08 -3.45
N ARG A 17 2.22 8.83 -3.79
CA ARG A 17 2.98 7.92 -2.93
C ARG A 17 2.27 7.63 -1.59
N ASN A 18 1.13 7.02 -1.67
CA ASN A 18 0.26 6.60 -0.57
C ASN A 18 0.43 5.09 -0.25
N THR A 19 1.53 4.58 0.14
CA THR A 19 2.72 5.01 0.85
C THR A 19 3.96 5.10 -0.07
N SER A 20 5.10 5.62 0.46
CA SER A 20 6.41 5.52 -0.19
C SER A 20 7.27 4.49 0.54
N ILE A 21 7.79 3.49 -0.20
CA ILE A 21 8.67 2.46 0.33
C ILE A 21 10.10 2.75 -0.12
N GLY A 22 11.03 2.78 0.82
CA GLY A 22 12.45 2.94 0.55
C GLY A 22 12.97 4.34 0.78
N GLY A 23 12.74 5.28 -0.10
CA GLY A 23 13.10 6.69 0.11
C GLY A 23 14.56 6.95 0.50
N GLY A 24 15.51 6.14 0.06
CA GLY A 24 16.93 6.26 0.40
C GLY A 24 17.34 5.70 1.77
N CYS A 25 16.39 5.16 2.54
CA CYS A 25 16.68 4.58 3.85
C CYS A 25 17.25 3.16 3.78
N MET A 26 17.04 2.48 2.66
CA MET A 26 17.56 1.15 2.39
C MET A 26 18.57 1.28 1.27
N GLY A 27 19.85 1.38 1.66
CA GLY A 27 20.94 1.39 0.72
C GLY A 27 21.15 0.01 0.12
N ASP A 28 21.91 -0.06 -0.96
CA ASP A 28 22.34 -1.32 -1.58
C ASP A 28 23.00 -2.25 -0.53
N PRO A 29 22.40 -3.40 -0.16
CA PRO A 29 22.95 -4.28 0.89
C PRO A 29 24.24 -4.97 0.48
N THR A 30 24.67 -4.83 -0.77
CA THR A 30 26.00 -5.30 -1.23
C THR A 30 27.12 -4.29 -0.94
N LYS A 31 26.76 -3.11 -0.40
CA LYS A 31 27.71 -2.04 -0.04
C LYS A 31 27.68 -1.78 1.46
N ASP A 32 28.76 -1.22 1.96
CA ASP A 32 28.87 -0.84 3.38
C ASP A 32 27.72 0.07 3.81
N GLY A 33 27.06 -0.29 4.91
CA GLY A 33 25.90 0.42 5.44
C GLY A 33 24.57 0.18 4.72
N GLY A 34 24.55 -0.68 3.70
CA GLY A 34 23.32 -1.10 3.04
C GLY A 34 22.58 -2.15 3.87
N SER A 35 21.25 -2.19 3.74
CA SER A 35 20.40 -3.17 4.41
C SER A 35 19.17 -3.52 3.58
N THR A 36 18.64 -4.70 3.81
CA THR A 36 17.36 -5.15 3.26
C THR A 36 16.36 -5.24 4.40
N ALA A 37 15.21 -4.60 4.25
CA ALA A 37 14.12 -4.70 5.22
C ALA A 37 12.99 -5.58 4.69
N THR A 38 12.27 -6.24 5.59
CA THR A 38 11.02 -6.93 5.27
C THR A 38 9.85 -6.08 5.76
N LEU A 39 8.92 -5.80 4.87
CA LEU A 39 7.81 -4.90 5.10
C LEU A 39 6.50 -5.64 4.87
N GLN A 40 5.52 -5.40 5.74
CA GLN A 40 4.14 -5.80 5.47
C GLN A 40 3.21 -4.60 5.56
N LEU A 41 2.53 -4.31 4.46
CA LEU A 41 1.47 -3.32 4.38
C LEU A 41 0.17 -4.07 4.18
N SER A 42 -0.64 -4.18 5.23
CA SER A 42 -1.85 -5.00 5.23
C SER A 42 -3.04 -4.29 5.86
N ASN A 43 -4.23 -4.57 5.35
CA ASN A 43 -5.49 -4.03 5.86
C ASN A 43 -5.52 -2.50 6.00
N ASN A 44 -4.78 -1.78 5.17
CA ASN A 44 -4.87 -0.33 5.11
C ASN A 44 -5.97 0.08 4.13
N ILE A 45 -6.61 1.21 4.38
CA ILE A 45 -7.45 1.90 3.42
C ILE A 45 -6.61 2.99 2.76
N ILE A 46 -6.50 2.94 1.44
CA ILE A 46 -5.87 4.00 0.65
C ILE A 46 -6.98 4.64 -0.18
N TYR A 47 -7.28 5.90 0.13
CA TYR A 47 -8.38 6.62 -0.48
C TYR A 47 -7.93 7.87 -1.21
N ASN A 48 -8.52 8.10 -2.39
CA ASN A 48 -8.43 9.35 -3.15
C ASN A 48 -6.99 9.81 -3.41
N TRP A 49 -6.14 8.89 -3.93
CA TRP A 49 -4.78 9.24 -4.36
C TRP A 49 -4.80 10.01 -5.67
N GLY A 50 -3.85 10.95 -5.84
CA GLY A 50 -3.74 11.71 -7.09
C GLY A 50 -2.95 10.99 -8.16
N TYR A 51 -1.78 10.46 -7.81
CA TYR A 51 -0.82 9.90 -8.76
C TYR A 51 -0.49 8.44 -8.51
N ASN A 52 -0.05 8.09 -7.31
CA ASN A 52 0.29 6.71 -6.96
C ASN A 52 -0.43 6.32 -5.68
N THR A 53 -0.89 5.08 -5.65
CA THR A 53 -1.16 4.35 -4.43
C THR A 53 0.17 4.13 -3.68
N CYS A 54 0.62 2.92 -3.49
CA CYS A 54 1.94 2.63 -2.96
C CYS A 54 3.01 2.77 -4.06
N TYR A 55 4.19 3.27 -3.72
CA TYR A 55 5.31 3.49 -4.66
C TYR A 55 6.65 3.12 -4.05
N GLY A 56 7.57 2.63 -4.90
CA GLY A 56 8.95 2.39 -4.53
C GLY A 56 9.23 0.93 -4.25
N GLY A 57 10.17 0.65 -3.39
CA GLY A 57 10.57 -0.71 -3.02
C GLY A 57 12.03 -0.83 -2.68
N GLY A 58 12.90 -0.12 -3.39
CA GLY A 58 14.34 -0.19 -3.15
C GLY A 58 14.81 -1.64 -3.03
N TYR A 59 15.57 -1.95 -2.02
CA TYR A 59 16.04 -3.30 -1.69
C TYR A 59 15.15 -4.02 -0.66
N ALA A 60 13.87 -3.62 -0.52
CA ALA A 60 12.95 -4.21 0.45
C ALA A 60 12.31 -5.50 -0.06
N TYR A 61 12.00 -6.41 0.85
CA TYR A 61 11.04 -7.48 0.64
C TYR A 61 9.69 -7.01 1.16
N THR A 62 8.70 -6.86 0.30
CA THR A 62 7.44 -6.20 0.62
C THR A 62 6.24 -7.10 0.38
N ASN A 63 5.43 -7.31 1.42
CA ASN A 63 4.07 -7.82 1.30
C ASN A 63 3.10 -6.64 1.22
N PHE A 64 2.41 -6.50 0.10
CA PHE A 64 1.33 -5.54 -0.07
C PHE A 64 0.02 -6.32 -0.21
N ILE A 65 -0.64 -6.57 0.92
CA ILE A 65 -1.71 -7.58 1.01
C ILE A 65 -2.97 -7.06 1.68
N ASN A 66 -4.10 -7.47 1.13
CA ASN A 66 -5.43 -7.25 1.73
C ASN A 66 -5.71 -5.79 2.10
N ASN A 67 -5.20 -4.83 1.31
CA ASN A 67 -5.52 -3.42 1.46
C ASN A 67 -6.80 -3.08 0.69
N PHE A 68 -7.58 -2.12 1.19
CA PHE A 68 -8.73 -1.57 0.51
C PHE A 68 -8.33 -0.31 -0.25
N LEU A 69 -8.37 -0.37 -1.57
CA LEU A 69 -7.98 0.71 -2.47
C LEU A 69 -9.23 1.36 -3.04
N LYS A 70 -9.48 2.62 -2.66
CA LYS A 70 -10.66 3.37 -3.06
C LYS A 70 -10.27 4.62 -3.85
N PRO A 71 -10.35 4.59 -5.19
CA PRO A 71 -10.16 5.80 -5.98
C PRO A 71 -11.25 6.82 -5.63
N GLY A 72 -10.87 8.09 -5.55
CA GLY A 72 -11.79 9.18 -5.24
C GLY A 72 -11.87 10.20 -6.38
N GLN A 73 -12.49 11.36 -6.07
CA GLN A 73 -12.68 12.45 -7.04
C GLN A 73 -11.37 13.08 -7.52
N GLY A 74 -10.33 13.06 -6.68
CA GLY A 74 -9.00 13.56 -7.03
C GLY A 74 -8.12 12.53 -7.75
N THR A 75 -8.51 11.27 -7.79
CA THR A 75 -7.73 10.22 -8.44
C THR A 75 -7.75 10.39 -9.95
N ARG A 76 -6.55 10.56 -10.54
CA ARG A 76 -6.41 10.73 -12.00
C ARG A 76 -6.78 9.45 -12.73
N GLU A 77 -7.41 9.58 -13.89
CA GLU A 77 -7.90 8.46 -14.69
C GLU A 77 -6.79 7.45 -15.04
N GLN A 78 -5.60 7.92 -15.38
CA GLN A 78 -4.47 7.07 -15.78
C GLN A 78 -3.96 6.14 -14.68
N VAL A 79 -4.26 6.44 -13.42
CA VAL A 79 -3.83 5.68 -12.24
C VAL A 79 -4.99 5.26 -11.36
N ARG A 80 -6.22 5.39 -11.88
CA ARG A 80 -7.43 5.14 -11.11
C ARG A 80 -7.49 3.74 -10.51
N TYR A 81 -7.02 2.77 -11.24
CA TYR A 81 -7.02 1.37 -10.81
C TYR A 81 -5.61 0.81 -10.60
N GLN A 82 -4.68 1.67 -10.21
CA GLN A 82 -3.33 1.26 -9.84
C GLN A 82 -3.34 0.64 -8.44
N VAL A 83 -2.80 -0.58 -8.32
CA VAL A 83 -2.62 -1.26 -7.03
C VAL A 83 -1.33 -0.79 -6.37
N ILE A 84 -0.21 -0.83 -7.09
CA ILE A 84 1.12 -0.42 -6.62
C ILE A 84 2.01 -0.06 -7.80
N ASP A 85 2.96 0.86 -7.60
CA ASP A 85 4.05 1.12 -8.53
C ASP A 85 5.39 0.73 -7.88
N MET A 86 5.96 -0.36 -8.34
CA MET A 86 7.21 -0.96 -7.84
C MET A 86 8.45 -0.40 -8.54
N GLY A 87 8.38 0.84 -9.06
CA GLY A 87 9.37 1.40 -9.97
C GLY A 87 10.80 1.49 -9.46
N GLU A 88 11.01 1.42 -8.15
CA GLU A 88 12.34 1.43 -7.52
C GLU A 88 12.75 0.06 -6.97
N ALA A 89 11.98 -1.00 -7.26
CA ALA A 89 12.30 -2.32 -6.77
C ALA A 89 13.61 -2.84 -7.38
N THR A 90 14.51 -3.32 -6.53
CA THR A 90 15.86 -3.75 -6.89
C THR A 90 16.21 -5.02 -6.12
N LYS A 91 16.99 -5.91 -6.74
CA LYS A 91 17.52 -7.10 -6.04
C LYS A 91 18.77 -6.78 -5.21
N PRO A 92 18.94 -7.41 -4.04
CA PRO A 92 18.00 -8.29 -3.35
C PRO A 92 16.79 -7.51 -2.85
N GLY A 93 15.61 -8.08 -2.99
CA GLY A 93 14.33 -7.47 -2.64
C GLY A 93 13.22 -8.00 -3.54
N GLY A 94 11.99 -7.63 -3.27
CA GLY A 94 10.87 -8.03 -4.11
C GLY A 94 9.51 -7.76 -3.47
N PHE A 95 8.47 -8.08 -4.23
CA PHE A 95 7.09 -7.85 -3.83
C PHE A 95 6.26 -9.13 -3.86
N TYR A 96 5.42 -9.29 -2.86
CA TYR A 96 4.25 -10.15 -2.87
C TYR A 96 3.02 -9.26 -2.80
N VAL A 97 2.17 -9.30 -3.84
CA VAL A 97 0.99 -8.42 -3.98
C VAL A 97 -0.23 -9.31 -4.17
N ASN A 98 -1.12 -9.35 -3.18
CA ASN A 98 -2.27 -10.24 -3.25
C ASN A 98 -3.42 -9.80 -2.33
N GLY A 99 -4.65 -10.17 -2.69
CA GLY A 99 -5.84 -9.97 -1.86
C GLY A 99 -6.28 -8.52 -1.69
N ASN A 100 -5.67 -7.56 -2.40
CA ASN A 100 -6.09 -6.18 -2.33
C ASN A 100 -7.41 -5.98 -3.08
N TYR A 101 -8.35 -5.28 -2.45
CA TYR A 101 -9.63 -4.93 -3.05
C TYR A 101 -9.52 -3.58 -3.75
N MET A 102 -9.89 -3.52 -5.02
CA MET A 102 -9.97 -2.29 -5.78
C MET A 102 -11.43 -1.88 -5.95
N ASP A 103 -11.84 -0.84 -5.25
CA ASP A 103 -13.20 -0.34 -5.32
C ASP A 103 -13.55 0.14 -6.74
N GLY A 104 -14.69 -0.37 -7.24
CA GLY A 104 -15.13 -0.09 -8.61
C GLY A 104 -14.45 -0.92 -9.72
N ASN A 105 -13.56 -1.87 -9.39
CA ASN A 105 -12.93 -2.73 -10.41
C ASN A 105 -12.74 -4.18 -9.92
N ALA A 106 -13.70 -5.04 -10.28
CA ALA A 106 -13.69 -6.45 -9.89
C ALA A 106 -12.56 -7.26 -10.55
N GLU A 107 -12.13 -6.88 -11.76
CA GLU A 107 -11.07 -7.57 -12.48
C GLU A 107 -9.71 -7.40 -11.76
N ILE A 108 -9.39 -6.17 -11.34
CA ILE A 108 -8.18 -5.87 -10.58
C ILE A 108 -8.24 -6.43 -9.15
N THR A 109 -9.44 -6.47 -8.55
CA THR A 109 -9.64 -7.15 -7.26
C THR A 109 -9.33 -8.64 -7.37
N ALA A 110 -9.75 -9.30 -8.44
CA ALA A 110 -9.49 -10.72 -8.66
C ALA A 110 -8.03 -11.03 -9.03
N ASP A 111 -7.35 -10.08 -9.69
CA ASP A 111 -5.97 -10.22 -10.14
C ASP A 111 -5.21 -8.90 -9.96
N ASN A 112 -4.57 -8.75 -8.81
CA ASN A 112 -3.84 -7.52 -8.48
C ASN A 112 -2.64 -7.23 -9.40
N ALA A 113 -2.12 -8.22 -10.13
CA ALA A 113 -1.02 -8.02 -11.07
C ALA A 113 -1.42 -7.07 -12.20
N LYS A 114 -2.68 -7.05 -12.61
CA LYS A 114 -3.20 -6.16 -13.66
C LYS A 114 -3.17 -4.68 -13.30
N GLY A 115 -3.22 -4.36 -12.01
CA GLY A 115 -3.10 -2.98 -11.48
C GLY A 115 -1.71 -2.64 -10.97
N SER A 116 -0.77 -3.57 -11.00
CA SER A 116 0.58 -3.38 -10.48
C SER A 116 1.53 -2.93 -11.59
N LYS A 117 2.30 -1.88 -11.33
CA LYS A 117 3.26 -1.32 -12.28
C LYS A 117 4.70 -1.53 -11.81
N MET A 118 5.59 -1.59 -12.77
CA MET A 118 7.03 -1.63 -12.57
C MET A 118 7.72 -0.57 -13.43
N SER A 119 7.38 0.69 -13.17
CA SER A 119 7.95 1.82 -13.91
C SER A 119 9.46 1.87 -13.73
N GLY A 120 10.21 1.95 -14.84
CA GLY A 120 11.66 2.08 -14.80
C GLY A 120 12.48 0.80 -14.61
N VAL A 121 11.83 -0.35 -14.46
CA VAL A 121 12.49 -1.66 -14.41
C VAL A 121 12.41 -2.32 -15.78
N THR A 122 13.51 -2.94 -16.25
CA THR A 122 13.49 -3.68 -17.52
C THR A 122 12.68 -4.95 -17.40
N GLU A 123 12.03 -5.38 -18.47
CA GLU A 123 11.10 -6.53 -18.49
C GLU A 123 11.69 -7.82 -17.89
N GLY A 124 12.98 -8.08 -18.10
CA GLY A 124 13.67 -9.23 -17.49
C GLY A 124 13.89 -9.11 -15.98
N ALA A 125 14.02 -7.91 -15.45
CA ALA A 125 14.16 -7.66 -14.01
C ALA A 125 12.80 -7.78 -13.29
N ASN A 126 11.70 -7.43 -13.93
CA ASN A 126 10.35 -7.46 -13.36
C ASN A 126 9.96 -8.86 -12.86
N LYS A 127 10.18 -9.89 -13.69
CA LYS A 127 9.85 -11.28 -13.33
C LYS A 127 10.58 -11.79 -12.10
N THR A 128 11.65 -11.13 -11.70
CA THR A 128 12.48 -11.57 -10.58
C THR A 128 12.21 -10.79 -9.29
N VAL A 129 11.32 -9.80 -9.32
CA VAL A 129 10.96 -8.95 -8.19
C VAL A 129 9.62 -9.37 -7.58
N VAL A 130 8.72 -9.98 -8.36
CA VAL A 130 7.42 -10.45 -7.87
C VAL A 130 7.55 -11.86 -7.31
N SER A 131 7.09 -12.07 -6.09
CA SER A 131 7.05 -13.36 -5.41
C SER A 131 5.67 -14.01 -5.54
N GLU A 132 5.64 -15.34 -5.62
CA GLU A 132 4.41 -16.14 -5.58
C GLU A 132 3.95 -16.42 -4.15
N THR A 133 4.81 -16.23 -3.17
CA THR A 133 4.53 -16.45 -1.75
C THR A 133 4.91 -15.23 -0.92
N PRO A 134 4.21 -14.99 0.21
CA PRO A 134 4.55 -13.89 1.09
C PRO A 134 5.92 -14.08 1.73
N TYR A 135 6.60 -12.96 1.94
CA TYR A 135 7.81 -12.92 2.76
C TYR A 135 7.45 -13.02 4.24
N THR A 136 8.24 -13.79 4.97
CA THR A 136 8.04 -13.97 6.42
C THR A 136 9.05 -13.16 7.22
N ALA A 137 8.62 -12.58 8.32
CA ALA A 137 9.48 -11.91 9.28
C ALA A 137 8.90 -12.03 10.68
N GLU A 138 9.73 -11.85 11.70
CA GLU A 138 9.28 -11.79 13.07
C GLU A 138 8.26 -10.67 13.27
N GLY A 139 7.15 -10.96 13.92
CA GLY A 139 6.05 -10.01 14.13
C GLY A 139 5.01 -9.95 13.01
N PHE A 140 5.19 -10.67 11.91
CA PHE A 140 4.18 -10.78 10.87
C PHE A 140 3.25 -11.97 11.18
N ASP A 141 2.11 -11.67 11.77
CA ASP A 141 1.10 -12.68 12.09
C ASP A 141 -0.04 -12.62 11.07
N SER A 142 -0.15 -13.67 10.25
CA SER A 142 -1.22 -13.80 9.27
C SER A 142 -2.62 -13.92 9.89
N ALA A 143 -2.72 -14.35 11.14
CA ALA A 143 -3.99 -14.46 11.86
C ALA A 143 -4.61 -13.08 12.18
N THR A 144 -3.81 -12.01 12.16
CA THR A 144 -4.28 -10.63 12.35
C THR A 144 -4.71 -9.95 11.05
N VAL A 145 -4.48 -10.59 9.90
CA VAL A 145 -4.81 -10.04 8.58
C VAL A 145 -6.17 -10.58 8.14
N THR A 146 -7.14 -9.69 8.04
CA THR A 146 -8.48 -9.99 7.53
C THR A 146 -8.54 -9.79 6.00
N SER A 147 -9.66 -10.13 5.36
CA SER A 147 -9.85 -9.75 3.96
C SER A 147 -9.89 -8.22 3.81
N ALA A 148 -9.55 -7.73 2.61
CA ALA A 148 -9.59 -6.28 2.34
C ALA A 148 -11.00 -5.69 2.52
N ALA A 149 -12.03 -6.44 2.18
CA ALA A 149 -13.42 -6.00 2.36
C ALA A 149 -13.81 -5.92 3.86
N ASP A 150 -13.39 -6.91 4.65
CA ASP A 150 -13.70 -6.97 6.07
C ASP A 150 -12.93 -5.94 6.89
N CYS A 151 -11.79 -5.45 6.42
CA CYS A 151 -11.01 -4.42 7.14
C CYS A 151 -11.63 -3.01 7.03
N TYR A 152 -12.48 -2.75 6.04
CA TYR A 152 -12.94 -1.39 5.70
C TYR A 152 -13.61 -0.68 6.87
N GLU A 153 -14.69 -1.21 7.40
CA GLU A 153 -15.40 -0.57 8.50
C GLU A 153 -14.63 -0.55 9.83
N PRO A 154 -13.96 -1.64 10.26
CA PRO A 154 -13.11 -1.60 11.45
C PRO A 154 -12.01 -0.54 11.38
N VAL A 155 -11.33 -0.39 10.25
CA VAL A 155 -10.29 0.63 10.08
C VAL A 155 -10.91 2.03 10.14
N LEU A 156 -12.00 2.31 9.46
CA LEU A 156 -12.67 3.62 9.52
C LEU A 156 -13.19 3.93 10.93
N ALA A 157 -13.62 2.93 11.67
CA ALA A 157 -14.09 3.12 13.04
C ALA A 157 -12.96 3.52 14.00
N GLN A 158 -11.73 3.06 13.76
CA GLN A 158 -10.60 3.22 14.68
C GLN A 158 -9.51 4.17 14.17
N ALA A 159 -9.52 4.55 12.90
CA ALA A 159 -8.52 5.45 12.33
C ALA A 159 -8.53 6.83 12.98
N GLY A 160 -7.32 7.42 13.10
CA GLY A 160 -7.13 8.72 13.72
C GLY A 160 -7.10 8.68 15.25
N ALA A 161 -7.08 9.85 15.85
CA ALA A 161 -7.10 10.02 17.30
C ALA A 161 -8.52 9.79 17.82
N THR A 162 -8.79 8.62 18.42
CA THR A 162 -10.13 8.25 18.88
C THR A 162 -10.34 8.43 20.38
N TYR A 163 -9.30 8.73 21.15
CA TYR A 163 -9.38 8.90 22.60
C TYR A 163 -9.01 10.33 23.01
N PRO A 164 -9.78 11.00 23.89
CA PRO A 164 -11.06 10.55 24.45
C PRO A 164 -12.24 10.62 23.47
N TYR A 165 -12.08 11.32 22.38
CA TYR A 165 -13.03 11.40 21.25
C TYR A 165 -12.28 11.80 19.98
N ARG A 166 -12.83 11.42 18.84
CA ARG A 166 -12.25 11.79 17.54
C ARG A 166 -12.45 13.28 17.29
N ASP A 167 -11.40 13.97 16.82
CA ASP A 167 -11.51 15.36 16.46
C ASP A 167 -12.31 15.59 15.15
N ALA A 168 -12.61 16.85 14.87
CA ALA A 168 -13.41 17.21 13.71
C ALA A 168 -12.71 16.92 12.36
N ILE A 169 -11.37 16.95 12.32
CA ILE A 169 -10.58 16.70 11.13
C ILE A 169 -10.64 15.21 10.77
N ASP A 170 -10.34 14.36 11.74
CA ASP A 170 -10.39 12.91 11.55
C ASP A 170 -11.82 12.43 11.24
N ALA A 171 -12.83 13.00 11.93
CA ALA A 171 -14.22 12.71 11.65
C ALA A 171 -14.61 13.08 10.20
N ARG A 172 -14.14 14.23 9.70
CA ARG A 172 -14.35 14.65 8.32
C ARG A 172 -13.69 13.71 7.33
N VAL A 173 -12.41 13.34 7.52
CA VAL A 173 -11.69 12.45 6.61
C VAL A 173 -12.36 11.08 6.52
N VAL A 174 -12.81 10.53 7.65
CA VAL A 174 -13.56 9.28 7.67
C VAL A 174 -14.89 9.40 6.91
N ALA A 175 -15.64 10.49 7.12
CA ALA A 175 -16.89 10.74 6.41
C ALA A 175 -16.67 10.89 4.90
N GLU A 176 -15.65 11.66 4.49
CA GLU A 176 -15.26 11.82 3.09
C GLU A 176 -14.89 10.49 2.43
N THR A 177 -14.17 9.62 3.15
CA THR A 177 -13.82 8.27 2.67
C THR A 177 -15.06 7.42 2.43
N ARG A 178 -16.05 7.48 3.34
CA ARG A 178 -17.31 6.73 3.17
C ARG A 178 -18.15 7.24 2.01
N THR A 179 -18.26 8.55 1.85
CA THR A 179 -19.17 9.21 0.91
C THR A 179 -18.53 9.57 -0.43
N ASP A 180 -17.26 9.25 -0.63
CA ASP A 180 -16.48 9.62 -1.82
C ASP A 180 -16.49 11.13 -2.12
N SER A 181 -16.40 11.95 -1.07
CA SER A 181 -16.45 13.41 -1.16
C SER A 181 -15.12 14.11 -0.86
N GLY A 182 -14.05 13.34 -0.67
CA GLY A 182 -12.72 13.85 -0.34
C GLY A 182 -12.12 14.69 -1.46
N ARG A 183 -11.41 15.76 -1.07
CA ARG A 183 -10.71 16.66 -1.98
C ARG A 183 -9.29 16.87 -1.47
N TYR A 184 -8.38 17.14 -2.41
CA TYR A 184 -7.06 17.67 -2.04
C TYR A 184 -7.21 19.08 -1.48
N VAL A 185 -6.40 19.36 -0.47
CA VAL A 185 -6.29 20.72 0.11
C VAL A 185 -5.15 21.45 -0.59
#